data_fe8f3e37aa28afe86e1299be11f0ca85
#
_entry.id   fe8f3e37aa28afe86e1299be11f0ca85
#
_cell.length_a   1.000
_cell.length_b   1.000
_cell.length_c   1.000
_cell.angle_alpha   90.00
_cell.angle_beta   90.00
_cell.angle_gamma   90.00
#
_symmetry.space_group_name_H-M   'P 1'
#
loop_
_entity.id
_entity.type
_entity.pdbx_description
1 polymer ?
#
loop_
_entity_poly.entity_id
_entity_poly.type
_entity_poly.pdbx_seq_one_letter_code
_entity_poly.pdbx_strand_id
1 'polypeptide(L)'
;VQDMGVLYFVKQNFPDLEIHASTQMTTHNILQCEFLSEVGVSQINLSRELSLVELKPLVKFLNSKNIIAEIFVHGAYCISFSGQCYLSNYLYSEAGNRGLCVQPCRREFCSAEKKYLTPFNLKDNCALNFAKELKSLGNISLKIEGRIKNFDYVWAITKEWKNALSDEKY
;
A
#
# COMPACT_ATOMS: atom_id res chain seq x y z
N VAL A 1 7.99 -1.20 8.78
CA VAL A 1 8.70 -2.51 8.84
C VAL A 1 7.89 -3.62 8.20
N GLN A 2 8.58 -4.68 7.71
CA GLN A 2 7.93 -5.91 7.25
C GLN A 2 8.44 -7.16 8.01
N ASP A 3 9.67 -7.09 8.50
CA ASP A 3 10.33 -8.20 9.19
C ASP A 3 9.96 -8.22 10.67
N MET A 4 9.50 -9.38 11.17
CA MET A 4 9.07 -9.53 12.56
C MET A 4 10.23 -9.43 13.55
N GLY A 5 11.43 -9.86 13.15
CA GLY A 5 12.63 -9.73 14.00
C GLY A 5 13.04 -8.28 14.16
N VAL A 6 12.99 -7.48 13.07
CA VAL A 6 13.22 -6.04 13.14
C VAL A 6 12.15 -5.35 13.98
N LEU A 7 10.88 -5.72 13.83
CA LEU A 7 9.79 -5.16 14.62
C LEU A 7 10.03 -5.43 16.12
N TYR A 8 10.34 -6.68 16.48
CA TYR A 8 10.65 -7.06 17.85
C TYR A 8 11.87 -6.30 18.40
N PHE A 9 12.95 -6.23 17.62
CA PHE A 9 14.16 -5.49 17.99
C PHE A 9 13.87 -4.00 18.26
N VAL A 10 13.11 -3.36 17.38
CA VAL A 10 12.77 -1.93 17.55
C VAL A 10 11.92 -1.73 18.80
N LYS A 11 10.93 -2.57 19.05
CA LYS A 11 10.10 -2.49 20.27
C LYS A 11 10.91 -2.64 21.55
N GLN A 12 11.92 -3.50 21.58
CA GLN A 12 12.74 -3.72 22.75
C GLN A 12 13.73 -2.58 23.02
N ASN A 13 14.29 -2.00 21.96
CA ASN A 13 15.40 -1.04 22.10
C ASN A 13 14.97 0.42 21.93
N PHE A 14 13.81 0.66 21.29
CA PHE A 14 13.28 1.99 20.99
C PHE A 14 11.79 2.03 21.26
N PRO A 15 11.34 1.93 22.53
CA PRO A 15 9.92 1.77 22.89
C PRO A 15 9.05 2.95 22.46
N ASP A 16 9.60 4.15 22.37
CA ASP A 16 8.90 5.38 21.99
C ASP A 16 8.81 5.58 20.47
N LEU A 17 9.47 4.72 19.68
CA LEU A 17 9.44 4.84 18.24
C LEU A 17 8.13 4.28 17.66
N GLU A 18 7.40 5.11 16.92
CA GLU A 18 6.22 4.66 16.17
C GLU A 18 6.60 3.65 15.08
N ILE A 19 5.87 2.54 15.05
CA ILE A 19 6.10 1.47 14.08
C ILE A 19 4.92 1.33 13.15
N HIS A 20 5.19 1.44 11.84
CA HIS A 20 4.21 1.20 10.79
C HIS A 20 4.45 -0.16 10.14
N ALA A 21 3.44 -1.02 10.16
CA ALA A 21 3.47 -2.31 9.46
C ALA A 21 3.34 -2.08 7.95
N SER A 22 4.30 -2.59 7.20
CA SER A 22 4.34 -2.45 5.74
C SER A 22 3.26 -3.28 5.06
N THR A 23 2.81 -2.87 3.87
CA THR A 23 2.00 -3.70 2.96
C THR A 23 2.70 -5.03 2.62
N GLN A 24 4.02 -5.09 2.79
CA GLN A 24 4.82 -6.31 2.62
C GLN A 24 4.54 -7.38 3.69
N MET A 25 3.84 -7.04 4.77
CA MET A 25 3.34 -8.00 5.77
C MET A 25 2.04 -8.70 5.33
N THR A 26 1.50 -8.33 4.17
CA THR A 26 0.32 -8.96 3.56
C THR A 26 -0.92 -8.94 4.47
N THR A 27 -1.16 -7.82 5.15
CA THR A 27 -2.27 -7.70 6.11
C THR A 27 -3.61 -7.55 5.39
N HIS A 28 -4.47 -8.58 5.49
CA HIS A 28 -5.74 -8.64 4.76
C HIS A 28 -6.91 -9.22 5.57
N ASN A 29 -6.74 -9.54 6.85
CA ASN A 29 -7.80 -10.07 7.70
C ASN A 29 -7.71 -9.57 9.15
N ILE A 30 -8.78 -9.77 9.91
CA ILE A 30 -8.91 -9.30 11.30
C ILE A 30 -7.86 -9.94 12.22
N LEU A 31 -7.60 -11.23 12.10
CA LEU A 31 -6.66 -11.91 12.98
C LEU A 31 -5.25 -11.34 12.85
N GLN A 32 -4.86 -10.99 11.64
CA GLN A 32 -3.58 -10.37 11.37
C GLN A 32 -3.51 -8.93 11.92
N CYS A 33 -4.61 -8.17 11.79
CA CYS A 33 -4.72 -6.85 12.41
C CYS A 33 -4.65 -6.94 13.95
N GLU A 34 -5.30 -7.94 14.54
CA GLU A 34 -5.26 -8.21 15.98
C GLU A 34 -3.85 -8.52 16.44
N PHE A 35 -3.18 -9.49 15.82
CA PHE A 35 -1.80 -9.83 16.10
C PHE A 35 -0.87 -8.59 16.04
N LEU A 36 -0.95 -7.79 14.97
CA LEU A 36 -0.13 -6.60 14.83
C LEU A 36 -0.46 -5.53 15.87
N SER A 37 -1.72 -5.45 16.31
CA SER A 37 -2.13 -4.53 17.38
C SER A 37 -1.51 -4.93 18.72
N GLU A 38 -1.46 -6.23 19.03
CA GLU A 38 -0.83 -6.77 20.24
C GLU A 38 0.70 -6.53 20.24
N VAL A 39 1.33 -6.66 19.10
CA VAL A 39 2.75 -6.32 18.92
C VAL A 39 3.00 -4.82 19.10
N GLY A 40 1.97 -3.98 19.00
CA GLY A 40 2.02 -2.54 19.30
C GLY A 40 2.49 -1.69 18.13
N VAL A 41 2.03 -1.96 16.92
CA VAL A 41 2.20 -1.05 15.79
C VAL A 41 1.19 0.11 15.89
N SER A 42 1.56 1.29 15.41
CA SER A 42 0.70 2.49 15.39
C SER A 42 -0.07 2.66 14.07
N GLN A 43 0.41 2.05 13.00
CA GLN A 43 -0.20 2.10 11.68
C GLN A 43 -0.01 0.79 10.92
N ILE A 44 -1.02 0.39 10.15
CA ILE A 44 -0.96 -0.81 9.29
C ILE A 44 -1.31 -0.41 7.86
N ASN A 45 -0.40 -0.68 6.93
CA ASN A 45 -0.66 -0.55 5.51
C ASN A 45 -1.34 -1.83 5.02
N LEU A 46 -2.65 -1.74 4.79
CA LEU A 46 -3.48 -2.86 4.36
C LEU A 46 -3.13 -3.32 2.93
N SER A 47 -3.39 -4.59 2.66
CA SER A 47 -3.16 -5.19 1.34
C SER A 47 -4.01 -4.49 0.27
N ARG A 48 -3.43 -4.32 -0.92
CA ARG A 48 -4.06 -3.60 -2.05
C ARG A 48 -5.20 -4.36 -2.71
N GLU A 49 -5.27 -5.66 -2.47
CA GLU A 49 -6.25 -6.57 -3.04
C GLU A 49 -7.64 -6.43 -2.39
N LEU A 50 -7.70 -5.74 -1.24
CA LEU A 50 -8.93 -5.59 -0.48
C LEU A 50 -9.92 -4.67 -1.18
N SER A 51 -11.15 -5.14 -1.34
CA SER A 51 -12.29 -4.34 -1.76
C SER A 51 -12.75 -3.38 -0.65
N LEU A 52 -13.53 -2.36 -1.00
CA LEU A 52 -14.08 -1.42 -0.02
C LEU A 52 -14.95 -2.12 1.05
N VAL A 53 -15.63 -3.20 0.68
CA VAL A 53 -16.45 -4.01 1.60
C VAL A 53 -15.58 -4.71 2.64
N GLU A 54 -14.42 -5.22 2.23
CA GLU A 54 -13.46 -5.89 3.11
C GLU A 54 -12.68 -4.90 3.96
N LEU A 55 -12.40 -3.70 3.45
CA LEU A 55 -11.71 -2.64 4.20
C LEU A 55 -12.54 -2.15 5.41
N LYS A 56 -13.86 -2.00 5.26
CA LYS A 56 -14.72 -1.46 6.33
C LYS A 56 -14.55 -2.14 7.70
N PRO A 57 -14.67 -3.46 7.84
CA PRO A 57 -14.50 -4.12 9.13
C PRO A 57 -13.06 -4.02 9.67
N LEU A 58 -12.04 -4.04 8.79
CA LEU A 58 -10.64 -3.92 9.20
C LEU A 58 -10.35 -2.52 9.74
N VAL A 59 -10.77 -1.47 9.03
CA VAL A 59 -10.60 -0.08 9.48
C VAL A 59 -11.33 0.15 10.80
N LYS A 60 -12.57 -0.32 10.93
CA LYS A 60 -13.34 -0.22 12.19
C LYS A 60 -12.59 -0.88 13.34
N PHE A 61 -12.06 -2.08 13.13
CA PHE A 61 -11.27 -2.79 14.14
C PHE A 61 -10.02 -1.99 14.53
N LEU A 62 -9.21 -1.56 13.56
CA LEU A 62 -7.98 -0.82 13.80
C LEU A 62 -8.24 0.51 14.52
N ASN A 63 -9.28 1.24 14.12
CA ASN A 63 -9.66 2.48 14.79
C ASN A 63 -10.09 2.25 16.25
N SER A 64 -10.74 1.11 16.56
CA SER A 64 -11.08 0.75 17.96
C SER A 64 -9.85 0.50 18.83
N LYS A 65 -8.69 0.24 18.22
CA LYS A 65 -7.39 0.05 18.87
C LYS A 65 -6.48 1.30 18.75
N ASN A 66 -7.00 2.44 18.27
CA ASN A 66 -6.24 3.65 17.96
C ASN A 66 -5.09 3.43 16.96
N ILE A 67 -5.26 2.49 16.04
CA ILE A 67 -4.29 2.19 14.97
C ILE A 67 -4.80 2.78 13.67
N ILE A 68 -3.92 3.46 12.94
CA ILE A 68 -4.23 4.05 11.64
C ILE A 68 -4.21 2.95 10.57
N ALA A 69 -5.29 2.85 9.78
CA ALA A 69 -5.30 2.03 8.58
C ALA A 69 -4.77 2.84 7.39
N GLU A 70 -3.66 2.41 6.79
CA GLU A 70 -3.14 3.03 5.57
C GLU A 70 -3.63 2.26 4.34
N ILE A 71 -4.18 2.98 3.36
CA ILE A 71 -4.83 2.41 2.18
C ILE A 71 -4.24 3.04 0.91
N PHE A 72 -3.81 2.21 -0.05
CA PHE A 72 -3.40 2.69 -1.37
C PHE A 72 -4.60 3.18 -2.18
N VAL A 73 -4.57 4.46 -2.56
CA VAL A 73 -5.70 5.10 -3.24
C VAL A 73 -5.36 5.62 -4.64
N HIS A 74 -4.08 5.80 -4.96
CA HIS A 74 -3.67 6.34 -6.26
C HIS A 74 -2.28 5.88 -6.67
N GLY A 75 -2.08 5.76 -7.99
CA GLY A 75 -0.79 5.50 -8.61
C GLY A 75 -0.59 4.07 -9.08
N ALA A 76 0.66 3.69 -9.29
CA ALA A 76 1.02 2.43 -9.92
C ALA A 76 0.45 1.21 -9.18
N TYR A 77 -0.45 0.46 -9.84
CA TYR A 77 -0.99 -0.77 -9.28
C TYR A 77 -0.08 -1.96 -9.57
N CYS A 78 0.27 -2.70 -8.54
CA CYS A 78 1.12 -3.88 -8.66
C CYS A 78 0.29 -5.11 -9.05
N ILE A 79 0.75 -5.87 -10.06
CA ILE A 79 0.08 -7.12 -10.50
C ILE A 79 0.16 -8.24 -9.45
N SER A 80 1.17 -8.21 -8.58
CA SER A 80 1.41 -9.27 -7.60
C SER A 80 0.62 -9.04 -6.32
N PHE A 81 0.36 -10.13 -5.59
CA PHE A 81 -0.09 -10.04 -4.20
C PHE A 81 0.86 -9.19 -3.36
N SER A 82 0.29 -8.41 -2.45
CA SER A 82 1.04 -7.58 -1.52
C SER A 82 2.06 -8.43 -0.74
N GLY A 83 3.34 -8.04 -0.78
CA GLY A 83 4.42 -8.72 -0.08
C GLY A 83 4.95 -10.01 -0.71
N GLN A 84 4.35 -10.55 -1.77
CA GLN A 84 4.64 -11.89 -2.29
C GLN A 84 5.36 -11.88 -3.65
N CYS A 85 5.95 -10.76 -4.08
CA CYS A 85 6.64 -10.67 -5.35
C CYS A 85 8.16 -10.76 -5.21
N TYR A 86 8.76 -11.76 -5.82
CA TYR A 86 10.21 -11.97 -5.87
C TYR A 86 10.79 -11.78 -7.29
N LEU A 87 10.00 -11.27 -8.25
CA LEU A 87 10.41 -11.19 -9.66
C LEU A 87 11.64 -10.31 -9.88
N SER A 88 11.71 -9.16 -9.18
CA SER A 88 12.91 -8.29 -9.26
C SER A 88 14.16 -8.97 -8.69
N ASN A 89 14.00 -9.75 -7.62
CA ASN A 89 15.12 -10.49 -7.03
C ASN A 89 15.61 -11.58 -7.98
N TYR A 90 14.68 -12.37 -8.49
CA TYR A 90 15.01 -13.48 -9.39
C TYR A 90 15.71 -13.02 -10.69
N LEU A 91 15.23 -11.93 -11.31
CA LEU A 91 15.74 -11.48 -12.61
C LEU A 91 16.93 -10.51 -12.51
N TYR A 92 17.03 -9.74 -11.42
CA TYR A 92 17.96 -8.59 -11.33
C TYR A 92 18.72 -8.52 -10.00
N SER A 93 18.58 -9.50 -9.13
CA SER A 93 19.14 -9.49 -7.77
C SER A 93 18.71 -8.29 -6.91
N GLU A 94 17.56 -7.64 -7.28
CA GLU A 94 17.02 -6.48 -6.61
C GLU A 94 15.79 -6.87 -5.76
N ALA A 95 15.82 -6.57 -4.49
CA ALA A 95 14.77 -6.99 -3.55
C ALA A 95 13.60 -6.01 -3.51
N GLY A 96 12.49 -6.34 -4.17
CA GLY A 96 11.27 -5.52 -4.18
C GLY A 96 10.72 -5.22 -2.78
N ASN A 97 10.84 -6.18 -1.86
CA ASN A 97 10.46 -6.02 -0.46
C ASN A 97 11.39 -5.10 0.35
N ARG A 98 12.58 -4.77 -0.18
CA ARG A 98 13.50 -3.76 0.36
C ARG A 98 13.39 -2.40 -0.34
N GLY A 99 12.33 -2.19 -1.11
CA GLY A 99 12.15 -0.96 -1.88
C GLY A 99 12.90 -0.91 -3.22
N LEU A 100 13.58 -1.99 -3.62
CA LEU A 100 14.40 -2.05 -4.83
C LEU A 100 13.68 -2.74 -6.01
N CYS A 101 12.36 -2.58 -6.11
CA CYS A 101 11.60 -3.11 -7.23
C CYS A 101 11.91 -2.34 -8.51
N VAL A 102 12.47 -3.02 -9.53
CA VAL A 102 12.76 -2.46 -10.85
C VAL A 102 11.61 -2.63 -11.85
N GLN A 103 10.44 -3.06 -11.36
CA GLN A 103 9.19 -3.21 -12.13
C GLN A 103 9.32 -4.07 -13.39
N PRO A 104 9.87 -5.29 -13.33
CA PRO A 104 10.02 -6.15 -14.50
C PRO A 104 8.67 -6.52 -15.15
N CYS A 105 7.58 -6.52 -14.39
CA CYS A 105 6.22 -6.72 -14.89
C CYS A 105 5.72 -5.64 -15.85
N ARG A 106 6.37 -4.46 -15.90
CA ARG A 106 6.02 -3.37 -16.80
C ARG A 106 6.80 -3.34 -18.10
N ARG A 107 7.69 -4.32 -18.30
CA ARG A 107 8.48 -4.46 -19.53
C ARG A 107 7.66 -5.13 -20.63
N GLU A 108 8.14 -4.99 -21.85
CA GLU A 108 7.62 -5.74 -22.98
C GLU A 108 8.10 -7.20 -22.93
N PHE A 109 7.20 -8.09 -23.23
CA PHE A 109 7.45 -9.52 -23.36
C PHE A 109 7.26 -9.91 -24.82
N CYS A 110 8.16 -10.74 -25.34
CA CYS A 110 8.05 -11.27 -26.69
C CYS A 110 7.35 -12.63 -26.65
N SER A 111 6.23 -12.76 -27.39
CA SER A 111 5.57 -14.04 -27.58
C SER A 111 6.34 -14.93 -28.56
N ALA A 112 5.97 -16.21 -28.65
CA ALA A 112 6.50 -17.14 -29.66
C ALA A 112 6.28 -16.65 -31.11
N GLU A 113 5.24 -15.85 -31.34
CA GLU A 113 4.91 -15.21 -32.60
C GLU A 113 5.67 -13.89 -32.85
N LYS A 114 6.66 -13.57 -32.02
CA LYS A 114 7.45 -12.31 -32.07
C LYS A 114 6.59 -11.04 -31.91
N LYS A 115 5.45 -11.13 -31.26
CA LYS A 115 4.65 -9.97 -30.85
C LYS A 115 5.14 -9.47 -29.50
N TYR A 116 5.38 -8.17 -29.41
CA TYR A 116 5.74 -7.50 -28.15
C TYR A 116 4.47 -7.09 -27.41
N LEU A 117 4.35 -7.51 -26.18
CA LEU A 117 3.16 -7.29 -25.33
C LEU A 117 3.59 -6.86 -23.94
N THR A 118 2.74 -6.09 -23.27
CA THR A 118 2.92 -5.69 -21.87
C THR A 118 1.81 -6.30 -20.97
N PRO A 119 1.68 -7.64 -20.92
CA PRO A 119 0.51 -8.31 -20.34
C PRO A 119 0.33 -8.06 -18.84
N PHE A 120 1.41 -7.72 -18.14
CA PHE A 120 1.42 -7.48 -16.70
C PHE A 120 1.44 -5.99 -16.33
N ASN A 121 1.40 -5.10 -17.31
CA ASN A 121 1.40 -3.67 -17.10
C ASN A 121 -0.03 -3.17 -16.85
N LEU A 122 -0.47 -3.23 -15.60
CA LEU A 122 -1.78 -2.74 -15.20
C LEU A 122 -1.85 -1.22 -15.27
N LYS A 123 -3.08 -0.70 -15.49
CA LYS A 123 -3.38 0.73 -15.34
C LYS A 123 -3.14 1.18 -13.91
N ASP A 124 -2.83 2.46 -13.73
CA ASP A 124 -2.71 3.04 -12.39
C ASP A 124 -4.06 3.00 -11.66
N ASN A 125 -4.03 2.78 -10.35
CA ASN A 125 -5.19 2.89 -9.49
C ASN A 125 -5.61 4.35 -9.37
N CYS A 126 -6.92 4.61 -9.28
CA CYS A 126 -7.47 5.92 -8.98
C CYS A 126 -8.81 5.75 -8.23
N ALA A 127 -8.79 5.96 -6.94
CA ALA A 127 -9.96 5.84 -6.06
C ALA A 127 -10.63 7.19 -5.76
N LEU A 128 -10.38 8.27 -6.54
CA LEU A 128 -10.95 9.59 -6.31
C LEU A 128 -12.48 9.59 -6.25
N ASN A 129 -13.14 8.77 -7.08
CA ASN A 129 -14.60 8.63 -7.08
C ASN A 129 -15.16 8.10 -5.75
N PHE A 130 -14.31 7.47 -4.93
CA PHE A 130 -14.65 6.91 -3.62
C PHE A 130 -14.14 7.77 -2.45
N ALA A 131 -13.66 9.00 -2.70
CA ALA A 131 -13.04 9.84 -1.68
C ALA A 131 -13.96 10.08 -0.47
N LYS A 132 -15.25 10.35 -0.70
CA LYS A 132 -16.24 10.55 0.37
C LYS A 132 -16.47 9.28 1.19
N GLU A 133 -16.55 8.13 0.54
CA GLU A 133 -16.71 6.84 1.20
C GLU A 133 -15.47 6.49 2.02
N LEU A 134 -14.28 6.70 1.47
CA LEU A 134 -13.03 6.51 2.19
C LEU A 134 -12.94 7.43 3.41
N LYS A 135 -13.27 8.72 3.26
CA LYS A 135 -13.34 9.68 4.38
C LYS A 135 -14.29 9.20 5.49
N SER A 136 -15.38 8.55 5.13
CA SER A 136 -16.38 8.04 6.10
C SER A 136 -15.93 6.78 6.87
N LEU A 137 -14.83 6.13 6.46
CA LEU A 137 -14.33 4.93 7.15
C LEU A 137 -13.78 5.23 8.55
N GLY A 138 -13.35 6.47 8.82
CA GLY A 138 -12.77 6.87 10.09
C GLY A 138 -11.34 7.37 9.97
N ASN A 139 -10.50 7.08 10.98
CA ASN A 139 -9.10 7.48 10.99
C ASN A 139 -8.28 6.60 10.05
N ILE A 140 -8.03 7.09 8.83
CA ILE A 140 -7.26 6.40 7.79
C ILE A 140 -6.17 7.30 7.23
N SER A 141 -5.12 6.68 6.72
CA SER A 141 -4.07 7.31 5.92
C SER A 141 -4.25 6.93 4.45
N LEU A 142 -4.29 7.91 3.56
CA LEU A 142 -4.42 7.68 2.12
C LEU A 142 -3.04 7.71 1.46
N LYS A 143 -2.64 6.59 0.86
CA LYS A 143 -1.32 6.43 0.26
C LYS A 143 -1.35 6.59 -1.25
N ILE A 144 -0.55 7.53 -1.75
CA ILE A 144 -0.30 7.75 -3.17
C ILE A 144 1.02 7.08 -3.55
N GLU A 145 1.00 6.15 -4.51
CA GLU A 145 2.22 5.56 -5.06
C GLU A 145 2.82 6.50 -6.11
N GLY A 146 3.86 7.22 -5.72
CA GLY A 146 4.52 8.21 -6.56
C GLY A 146 6.05 8.10 -6.59
N ARG A 147 6.65 7.05 -6.01
CA ARG A 147 8.11 6.91 -5.82
C ARG A 147 8.93 7.09 -7.10
N ILE A 148 8.45 6.58 -8.23
CA ILE A 148 9.12 6.67 -9.53
C ILE A 148 8.48 7.71 -10.46
N LYS A 149 7.53 8.47 -9.96
CA LYS A 149 6.86 9.54 -10.70
C LYS A 149 7.61 10.85 -10.50
N ASN A 150 7.43 11.79 -11.42
CA ASN A 150 8.01 13.13 -11.30
C ASN A 150 7.27 13.99 -10.28
N PHE A 151 7.84 15.13 -9.94
CA PHE A 151 7.28 16.08 -8.99
C PHE A 151 5.87 16.55 -9.40
N ASP A 152 5.68 16.90 -10.67
CA ASP A 152 4.40 17.46 -11.16
C ASP A 152 3.25 16.48 -10.97
N TYR A 153 3.50 15.19 -11.22
CA TYR A 153 2.53 14.13 -10.96
C TYR A 153 2.16 14.07 -9.48
N VAL A 154 3.14 13.99 -8.59
CA VAL A 154 2.90 13.88 -7.15
C VAL A 154 2.15 15.10 -6.63
N TRP A 155 2.56 16.30 -7.07
CA TRP A 155 1.91 17.55 -6.69
C TRP A 155 0.44 17.60 -7.17
N ALA A 156 0.18 17.34 -8.45
CA ALA A 156 -1.15 17.38 -9.03
C ALA A 156 -2.10 16.37 -8.33
N ILE A 157 -1.66 15.12 -8.18
CA ILE A 157 -2.49 14.08 -7.54
C ILE A 157 -2.76 14.40 -6.07
N THR A 158 -1.76 14.89 -5.34
CA THR A 158 -1.95 15.29 -3.93
C THR A 158 -2.94 16.44 -3.81
N LYS A 159 -2.87 17.42 -4.72
CA LYS A 159 -3.83 18.53 -4.78
C LYS A 159 -5.24 18.04 -5.04
N GLU A 160 -5.42 17.16 -6.03
CA GLU A 160 -6.74 16.59 -6.35
C GLU A 160 -7.33 15.80 -5.17
N TRP A 161 -6.53 15.00 -4.47
CA TRP A 161 -6.99 14.30 -3.27
C TRP A 161 -7.36 15.25 -2.14
N LYS A 162 -6.58 16.32 -1.92
CA LYS A 162 -6.95 17.35 -0.94
C LYS A 162 -8.28 17.99 -1.28
N ASN A 163 -8.49 18.36 -2.54
CA ASN A 163 -9.74 18.94 -3.02
C ASN A 163 -10.93 17.98 -2.84
N ALA A 164 -10.75 16.70 -3.19
CA ALA A 164 -11.79 15.68 -3.07
C ALA A 164 -12.19 15.37 -1.61
N LEU A 165 -11.28 15.60 -0.66
CA LEU A 165 -11.51 15.39 0.77
C LEU A 165 -11.98 16.66 1.50
N SER A 166 -11.77 17.84 0.92
CA SER A 166 -12.29 19.09 1.46
C SER A 166 -13.81 19.13 1.27
N ASP A 167 -14.53 19.64 2.26
CA ASP A 167 -15.98 19.87 2.15
C ASP A 167 -16.28 21.22 1.43
N GLU A 168 -15.25 21.95 1.03
CA GLU A 168 -15.38 23.20 0.30
C GLU A 168 -15.70 22.92 -1.18
N LYS A 169 -16.90 23.30 -1.58
CA LYS A 169 -17.25 23.42 -3.00
C LYS A 169 -16.50 24.65 -3.55
N TYR A 170 -15.55 24.40 -4.46
CA TYR A 170 -15.03 25.44 -5.32
C TYR A 170 -16.04 25.81 -6.41
#